data_5cad13bb85519b4031d68fcaf340db39
#
_entry.id   5cad13bb85519b4031d68fcaf340db39
#
_cell.length_a   1.000
_cell.length_b   1.000
_cell.length_c   1.000
_cell.angle_alpha   90.00
_cell.angle_beta   90.00
_cell.angle_gamma   90.00
#
_symmetry.space_group_name_H-M   'P 1'
#
loop_
_entity.id
_entity.type
_entity.pdbx_description
1 polymer ?
#
loop_
_entity_poly.entity_id
_entity_poly.type
_entity_poly.pdbx_seq_one_letter_code
_entity_poly.pdbx_strand_id
1 'polypeptide(L)'
;IPQSVTTIRSNAFAACTGLTGLCLPDSLTKIENWAFASCSNLTRITVPASVTSMGESIFRECSGLTIRGYADSTAQRYAEKYSIAFADLNNPDTLLGDVDNSGSIDSTDIYYALFHVANIAVGNDSGLEIQQIAAADIDCNGAVDSTDIYYLLYYVALHGAGLDKSWSEVLAK
;
A
#
# COMPACT_ATOMS: atom_id res chain seq x y z
N ILE A 1 -8.78 -2.33 8.54
CA ILE A 1 -10.17 -2.78 8.23
C ILE A 1 -10.18 -4.30 8.30
N PRO A 2 -11.11 -4.94 9.06
CA PRO A 2 -11.15 -6.40 9.18
C PRO A 2 -11.36 -7.13 7.85
N GLN A 3 -10.80 -8.33 7.72
CA GLN A 3 -10.90 -9.19 6.53
C GLN A 3 -12.33 -9.71 6.24
N SER A 4 -13.30 -9.42 7.10
CA SER A 4 -14.71 -9.75 6.87
C SER A 4 -15.51 -8.65 6.17
N VAL A 5 -14.89 -7.47 5.95
CA VAL A 5 -15.57 -6.31 5.36
C VAL A 5 -15.62 -6.45 3.86
N THR A 6 -16.82 -6.45 3.29
CA THR A 6 -17.05 -6.54 1.83
C THR A 6 -17.46 -5.21 1.20
N THR A 7 -17.91 -4.25 2.00
CA THR A 7 -18.38 -2.95 1.48
C THR A 7 -17.99 -1.82 2.44
N ILE A 8 -17.35 -0.78 1.91
CA ILE A 8 -17.18 0.50 2.59
C ILE A 8 -18.31 1.42 2.13
N ARG A 9 -19.17 1.83 3.08
CA ARG A 9 -20.35 2.64 2.78
C ARG A 9 -20.00 4.11 2.56
N SER A 10 -20.96 4.86 2.01
CA SER A 10 -20.82 6.30 1.78
C SER A 10 -20.41 7.05 3.04
N ASN A 11 -19.40 7.91 2.91
CA ASN A 11 -18.82 8.73 3.99
C ASN A 11 -18.23 7.97 5.19
N ALA A 12 -18.00 6.64 5.09
CA ALA A 12 -17.59 5.81 6.25
C ALA A 12 -16.29 6.29 6.92
N PHE A 13 -15.38 6.88 6.16
CA PHE A 13 -14.11 7.45 6.64
C PHE A 13 -13.95 8.92 6.24
N ALA A 14 -15.05 9.63 5.95
CA ALA A 14 -14.96 11.03 5.57
C ALA A 14 -14.32 11.87 6.69
N ALA A 15 -13.45 12.81 6.32
CA ALA A 15 -12.70 13.68 7.21
C ALA A 15 -11.81 12.95 8.25
N CYS A 16 -11.40 11.72 7.97
CA CYS A 16 -10.45 11.01 8.81
C CYS A 16 -9.02 11.53 8.53
N THR A 17 -8.70 12.72 9.07
CA THR A 17 -7.41 13.40 8.84
C THR A 17 -6.21 12.69 9.49
N GLY A 18 -6.43 11.74 10.38
CA GLY A 18 -5.38 10.90 10.96
C GLY A 18 -4.92 9.76 10.05
N LEU A 19 -5.64 9.47 8.95
CA LEU A 19 -5.22 8.44 8.00
C LEU A 19 -4.12 8.96 7.09
N THR A 20 -2.98 8.28 7.06
CA THR A 20 -1.83 8.58 6.18
C THR A 20 -1.67 7.54 5.09
N GLY A 21 -1.91 6.28 5.38
CA GLY A 21 -1.92 5.16 4.44
C GLY A 21 -2.94 4.11 4.85
N LEU A 22 -3.40 3.29 3.91
CA LEU A 22 -4.37 2.24 4.17
C LEU A 22 -4.29 1.13 3.13
N CYS A 23 -4.22 -0.13 3.59
CA CYS A 23 -4.51 -1.28 2.75
C CYS A 23 -5.94 -1.76 2.97
N LEU A 24 -6.65 -1.94 1.86
CA LEU A 24 -8.01 -2.48 1.89
C LEU A 24 -7.96 -4.01 1.82
N PRO A 25 -8.84 -4.71 2.56
CA PRO A 25 -8.82 -6.17 2.62
C PRO A 25 -9.26 -6.82 1.30
N ASP A 26 -8.75 -8.00 1.00
CA ASP A 26 -9.09 -8.77 -0.22
C ASP A 26 -10.55 -9.22 -0.27
N SER A 27 -11.25 -9.19 0.84
CA SER A 27 -12.71 -9.43 0.91
C SER A 27 -13.54 -8.29 0.36
N LEU A 28 -12.93 -7.07 0.21
CA LEU A 28 -13.67 -5.88 -0.18
C LEU A 28 -14.04 -5.94 -1.66
N THR A 29 -15.31 -5.70 -1.97
CA THR A 29 -15.84 -5.71 -3.33
C THR A 29 -16.40 -4.36 -3.77
N LYS A 30 -16.75 -3.49 -2.81
CA LYS A 30 -17.42 -2.23 -3.10
C LYS A 30 -16.94 -1.09 -2.19
N ILE A 31 -16.69 0.09 -2.80
CA ILE A 31 -16.46 1.36 -2.10
C ILE A 31 -17.50 2.35 -2.60
N GLU A 32 -18.31 2.91 -1.69
CA GLU A 32 -19.39 3.84 -2.04
C GLU A 32 -18.91 5.29 -2.09
N ASN A 33 -19.82 6.22 -2.48
CA ASN A 33 -19.51 7.63 -2.71
C ASN A 33 -18.91 8.30 -1.46
N TRP A 34 -17.91 9.17 -1.66
CA TRP A 34 -17.26 9.98 -0.61
C TRP A 34 -16.69 9.19 0.56
N ALA A 35 -16.46 7.89 0.40
CA ALA A 35 -16.05 6.99 1.49
C ALA A 35 -14.83 7.50 2.28
N PHE A 36 -13.88 8.17 1.63
CA PHE A 36 -12.65 8.74 2.18
C PHE A 36 -12.50 10.24 1.87
N ALA A 37 -13.61 10.94 1.58
CA ALA A 37 -13.54 12.37 1.26
C ALA A 37 -12.93 13.18 2.41
N SER A 38 -12.12 14.19 2.07
CA SER A 38 -11.45 15.08 3.03
C SER A 38 -10.47 14.38 4.00
N CYS A 39 -9.95 13.20 3.64
CA CYS A 39 -8.82 12.58 4.32
C CYS A 39 -7.53 13.28 3.87
N SER A 40 -7.28 14.50 4.36
CA SER A 40 -6.25 15.41 3.84
C SER A 40 -4.81 14.87 3.95
N ASN A 41 -4.54 13.96 4.87
CA ASN A 41 -3.23 13.37 5.09
C ASN A 41 -3.09 11.97 4.44
N LEU A 42 -4.13 11.49 3.75
CA LEU A 42 -4.07 10.19 3.07
C LEU A 42 -3.23 10.32 1.79
N THR A 43 -2.01 9.82 1.83
CA THR A 43 -1.05 9.87 0.72
C THR A 43 -1.04 8.61 -0.12
N ARG A 44 -1.48 7.48 0.45
CA ARG A 44 -1.55 6.20 -0.28
C ARG A 44 -2.71 5.34 0.17
N ILE A 45 -3.27 4.59 -0.76
CA ILE A 45 -4.28 3.56 -0.49
C ILE A 45 -4.07 2.38 -1.43
N THR A 46 -3.99 1.17 -0.88
CA THR A 46 -3.94 -0.05 -1.68
C THR A 46 -5.36 -0.60 -1.86
N VAL A 47 -5.76 -0.74 -3.12
CA VAL A 47 -7.09 -1.25 -3.51
C VAL A 47 -6.91 -2.63 -4.13
N PRO A 48 -7.44 -3.68 -3.52
CA PRO A 48 -7.29 -5.04 -4.02
C PRO A 48 -8.07 -5.27 -5.33
N ALA A 49 -7.67 -6.30 -6.08
CA ALA A 49 -8.32 -6.68 -7.34
C ALA A 49 -9.79 -7.10 -7.16
N SER A 50 -10.18 -7.51 -5.96
CA SER A 50 -11.55 -7.87 -5.59
C SER A 50 -12.55 -6.72 -5.68
N VAL A 51 -12.07 -5.45 -5.62
CA VAL A 51 -12.93 -4.26 -5.73
C VAL A 51 -13.41 -4.08 -7.16
N THR A 52 -14.66 -4.44 -7.40
CA THR A 52 -15.32 -4.34 -8.71
C THR A 52 -16.22 -3.11 -8.86
N SER A 53 -16.50 -2.39 -7.77
CA SER A 53 -17.35 -1.21 -7.77
C SER A 53 -16.78 -0.08 -6.94
N MET A 54 -16.52 1.05 -7.57
CA MET A 54 -16.07 2.29 -6.94
C MET A 54 -17.04 3.42 -7.27
N GLY A 55 -17.54 4.08 -6.22
CA GLY A 55 -18.50 5.19 -6.32
C GLY A 55 -17.86 6.48 -6.81
N GLU A 56 -18.57 7.60 -6.64
CA GLU A 56 -18.10 8.90 -7.05
C GLU A 56 -17.40 9.65 -5.92
N SER A 57 -16.39 10.46 -6.28
CA SER A 57 -15.70 11.38 -5.36
C SER A 57 -15.20 10.72 -4.07
N ILE A 58 -14.83 9.43 -4.14
CA ILE A 58 -14.39 8.65 -2.97
C ILE A 58 -13.28 9.36 -2.21
N PHE A 59 -12.29 9.90 -2.94
CA PHE A 59 -11.10 10.55 -2.40
C PHE A 59 -11.10 12.07 -2.66
N ARG A 60 -12.27 12.69 -2.68
CA ARG A 60 -12.37 14.15 -2.82
C ARG A 60 -11.58 14.83 -1.71
N GLU A 61 -10.78 15.85 -2.08
CA GLU A 61 -9.94 16.62 -1.14
C GLU A 61 -8.85 15.78 -0.44
N CYS A 62 -8.44 14.65 -1.02
CA CYS A 62 -7.23 13.91 -0.63
C CYS A 62 -6.08 14.38 -1.54
N SER A 63 -5.43 15.49 -1.17
CA SER A 63 -4.31 16.04 -1.94
C SER A 63 -3.05 15.18 -1.77
N GLY A 64 -2.41 14.80 -2.88
CA GLY A 64 -1.19 14.00 -2.84
C GLY A 64 -1.41 12.48 -2.71
N LEU A 65 -2.67 12.03 -2.88
CA LEU A 65 -2.99 10.61 -2.85
C LEU A 65 -2.40 9.88 -4.07
N THR A 66 -1.80 8.72 -3.82
CA THR A 66 -1.51 7.68 -4.80
C THR A 66 -2.38 6.45 -4.51
N ILE A 67 -3.13 6.01 -5.52
CA ILE A 67 -3.85 4.74 -5.47
C ILE A 67 -2.90 3.64 -5.95
N ARG A 68 -2.69 2.62 -5.13
CA ARG A 68 -1.96 1.40 -5.48
C ARG A 68 -2.97 0.31 -5.82
N GLY A 69 -2.74 -0.40 -6.90
CA GLY A 69 -3.66 -1.43 -7.37
C GLY A 69 -3.07 -2.21 -8.53
N TYR A 70 -3.90 -2.94 -9.24
CA TYR A 70 -3.48 -3.77 -10.36
C TYR A 70 -3.83 -3.10 -11.69
N ALA A 71 -3.02 -3.33 -12.72
CA ALA A 71 -3.32 -2.91 -14.09
C ALA A 71 -4.71 -3.42 -14.51
N ASP A 72 -5.40 -2.64 -15.33
CA ASP A 72 -6.76 -2.92 -15.83
C ASP A 72 -7.85 -3.09 -14.75
N SER A 73 -7.53 -2.78 -13.48
CA SER A 73 -8.49 -2.86 -12.37
C SER A 73 -9.49 -1.70 -12.36
N THR A 74 -10.50 -1.83 -11.50
CA THR A 74 -11.44 -0.73 -11.20
C THR A 74 -10.71 0.43 -10.53
N ALA A 75 -9.67 0.15 -9.75
CA ALA A 75 -8.85 1.17 -9.08
C ALA A 75 -8.08 2.03 -10.09
N GLN A 76 -7.46 1.43 -11.11
CA GLN A 76 -6.78 2.19 -12.16
C GLN A 76 -7.75 3.08 -12.92
N ARG A 77 -8.87 2.54 -13.40
CA ARG A 77 -9.90 3.33 -14.12
C ARG A 77 -10.45 4.48 -13.27
N TYR A 78 -10.57 4.27 -11.96
CA TYR A 78 -10.98 5.31 -11.04
C TYR A 78 -9.91 6.40 -10.93
N ALA A 79 -8.64 6.03 -10.75
CA ALA A 79 -7.52 6.96 -10.66
C ALA A 79 -7.41 7.83 -11.92
N GLU A 80 -7.51 7.23 -13.10
CA GLU A 80 -7.53 7.92 -14.39
C GLU A 80 -8.70 8.91 -14.50
N LYS A 81 -9.92 8.47 -14.16
CA LYS A 81 -11.13 9.31 -14.20
C LYS A 81 -11.01 10.56 -13.35
N TYR A 82 -10.35 10.48 -12.20
CA TYR A 82 -10.25 11.57 -11.24
C TYR A 82 -8.86 12.22 -11.20
N SER A 83 -7.97 11.87 -12.15
CA SER A 83 -6.60 12.39 -12.24
C SER A 83 -5.81 12.21 -10.93
N ILE A 84 -5.97 11.06 -10.28
CA ILE A 84 -5.21 10.65 -9.09
C ILE A 84 -4.02 9.82 -9.55
N ALA A 85 -2.85 9.98 -8.91
CA ALA A 85 -1.69 9.16 -9.20
C ALA A 85 -2.00 7.67 -8.98
N PHE A 86 -1.53 6.81 -9.88
CA PHE A 86 -1.73 5.37 -9.79
C PHE A 86 -0.39 4.65 -9.84
N ALA A 87 -0.21 3.67 -8.96
CA ALA A 87 0.93 2.76 -8.95
C ALA A 87 0.43 1.33 -9.16
N ASP A 88 0.94 0.67 -10.21
CA ASP A 88 0.60 -0.71 -10.53
C ASP A 88 1.43 -1.66 -9.67
N LEU A 89 0.76 -2.48 -8.88
CA LEU A 89 1.39 -3.49 -8.01
C LEU A 89 2.06 -4.64 -8.77
N ASN A 90 1.76 -4.80 -10.07
CA ASN A 90 2.45 -5.76 -10.95
C ASN A 90 3.60 -5.12 -11.73
N ASN A 91 3.78 -3.81 -11.62
CA ASN A 91 4.90 -3.16 -12.30
C ASN A 91 6.18 -3.45 -11.49
N PRO A 92 7.23 -4.03 -12.11
CA PRO A 92 8.50 -4.25 -11.44
C PRO A 92 9.11 -2.96 -10.87
N ASP A 93 8.82 -1.78 -11.46
CA ASP A 93 9.27 -0.48 -10.94
C ASP A 93 8.52 -0.01 -9.66
N THR A 94 7.52 -0.75 -9.20
CA THR A 94 6.71 -0.44 -7.99
C THR A 94 6.48 -1.68 -7.12
N LEU A 95 7.37 -2.66 -7.21
CA LEU A 95 7.24 -3.93 -6.52
C LEU A 95 7.24 -3.72 -5.00
N LEU A 96 6.18 -4.16 -4.33
CA LEU A 96 6.12 -4.13 -2.87
C LEU A 96 7.24 -5.00 -2.30
N GLY A 97 8.09 -4.43 -1.46
CA GLY A 97 9.26 -5.10 -0.92
C GLY A 97 10.57 -4.85 -1.68
N ASP A 98 10.52 -4.36 -2.91
CA ASP A 98 11.70 -3.95 -3.69
C ASP A 98 12.08 -2.50 -3.31
N VAL A 99 12.80 -2.38 -2.22
CA VAL A 99 13.15 -1.08 -1.60
C VAL A 99 14.27 -0.39 -2.37
N ASP A 100 15.14 -1.14 -3.03
CA ASP A 100 16.26 -0.60 -3.79
C ASP A 100 15.95 -0.40 -5.29
N ASN A 101 14.73 -0.76 -5.72
CA ASN A 101 14.28 -0.67 -7.11
C ASN A 101 15.12 -1.54 -8.09
N SER A 102 15.64 -2.66 -7.63
CA SER A 102 16.44 -3.59 -8.45
C SER A 102 15.60 -4.48 -9.35
N GLY A 103 14.30 -4.59 -9.10
CA GLY A 103 13.37 -5.49 -9.76
C GLY A 103 13.30 -6.88 -9.12
N SER A 104 13.97 -7.10 -7.99
CA SER A 104 13.92 -8.32 -7.19
C SER A 104 13.77 -8.00 -5.71
N ILE A 105 13.17 -8.91 -4.95
CA ILE A 105 13.05 -8.75 -3.50
C ILE A 105 14.03 -9.73 -2.85
N ASP A 106 15.06 -9.18 -2.22
CA ASP A 106 16.13 -9.97 -1.60
C ASP A 106 16.65 -9.36 -0.28
N SER A 107 17.82 -9.78 0.15
CA SER A 107 18.43 -9.29 1.41
C SER A 107 18.86 -7.83 1.36
N THR A 108 19.00 -7.25 0.18
CA THR A 108 19.39 -5.84 0.01
C THR A 108 18.22 -4.94 0.41
N ASP A 109 17.00 -5.34 0.07
CA ASP A 109 15.78 -4.61 0.46
C ASP A 109 15.58 -4.60 1.96
N ILE A 110 15.85 -5.74 2.60
CA ILE A 110 15.83 -5.82 4.07
C ILE A 110 16.85 -4.85 4.67
N TYR A 111 18.05 -4.76 4.09
CA TYR A 111 19.07 -3.81 4.55
C TYR A 111 18.58 -2.36 4.46
N TYR A 112 17.98 -1.95 3.32
CA TYR A 112 17.48 -0.59 3.15
C TYR A 112 16.30 -0.28 4.08
N ALA A 113 15.38 -1.22 4.28
CA ALA A 113 14.29 -1.07 5.23
C ALA A 113 14.79 -0.92 6.67
N LEU A 114 15.73 -1.77 7.11
CA LEU A 114 16.39 -1.67 8.40
C LEU A 114 17.14 -0.35 8.57
N PHE A 115 17.87 0.10 7.54
CA PHE A 115 18.59 1.35 7.54
C PHE A 115 17.65 2.55 7.71
N HIS A 116 16.50 2.52 7.03
CA HIS A 116 15.45 3.52 7.19
C HIS A 116 14.96 3.59 8.63
N VAL A 117 14.50 2.46 9.18
CA VAL A 117 13.99 2.39 10.56
C VAL A 117 15.02 2.88 11.58
N ALA A 118 16.28 2.48 11.43
CA ALA A 118 17.35 2.89 12.33
C ALA A 118 17.61 4.41 12.29
N ASN A 119 17.59 5.02 11.10
CA ASN A 119 17.79 6.46 10.95
C ASN A 119 16.63 7.27 11.53
N ILE A 120 15.40 6.88 11.22
CA ILE A 120 14.20 7.57 11.75
C ILE A 120 14.15 7.48 13.28
N ALA A 121 14.52 6.34 13.87
CA ALA A 121 14.56 6.16 15.32
C ALA A 121 15.49 7.12 16.05
N VAL A 122 16.55 7.60 15.39
CA VAL A 122 17.49 8.59 15.94
C VAL A 122 17.26 10.02 15.41
N GLY A 123 16.17 10.24 14.68
CA GLY A 123 15.79 11.55 14.14
C GLY A 123 16.57 11.99 12.90
N ASN A 124 17.22 11.05 12.21
CA ASN A 124 17.92 11.30 10.94
C ASN A 124 17.02 10.98 9.75
N ASP A 125 17.28 11.64 8.62
CA ASP A 125 16.74 11.24 7.33
C ASP A 125 17.48 9.98 6.85
N SER A 126 16.74 9.01 6.35
CA SER A 126 17.31 7.78 5.75
C SER A 126 17.83 8.00 4.33
N GLY A 127 17.46 9.12 3.69
CA GLY A 127 17.77 9.39 2.29
C GLY A 127 17.01 8.50 1.29
N LEU A 128 16.05 7.70 1.76
CA LEU A 128 15.19 6.93 0.84
C LEU A 128 14.14 7.85 0.20
N GLU A 129 13.93 7.64 -1.08
CA GLU A 129 12.85 8.30 -1.83
C GLU A 129 11.47 7.84 -1.34
N ILE A 130 10.45 8.68 -1.54
CA ILE A 130 9.06 8.38 -1.13
C ILE A 130 8.58 7.02 -1.68
N GLN A 131 8.99 6.67 -2.90
CA GLN A 131 8.64 5.40 -3.53
C GLN A 131 9.30 4.20 -2.85
N GLN A 132 10.55 4.33 -2.44
CA GLN A 132 11.31 3.31 -1.70
C GLN A 132 10.71 3.09 -0.31
N ILE A 133 10.34 4.16 0.40
CA ILE A 133 9.62 4.09 1.67
C ILE A 133 8.27 3.39 1.48
N ALA A 134 7.55 3.71 0.40
CA ALA A 134 6.27 3.05 0.09
C ALA A 134 6.44 1.57 -0.28
N ALA A 135 7.56 1.17 -0.87
CA ALA A 135 7.88 -0.24 -1.13
C ALA A 135 8.22 -0.98 0.18
N ALA A 136 8.86 -0.31 1.13
CA ALA A 136 9.24 -0.89 2.42
C ALA A 136 8.07 -1.05 3.42
N ASP A 137 6.97 -0.28 3.27
CA ASP A 137 5.76 -0.37 4.11
C ASP A 137 4.87 -1.52 3.61
N ILE A 138 5.20 -2.73 4.05
CA ILE A 138 4.62 -3.99 3.56
C ILE A 138 3.18 -4.17 4.03
N ASP A 139 2.89 -3.83 5.28
CA ASP A 139 1.54 -3.95 5.84
C ASP A 139 0.67 -2.72 5.55
N CYS A 140 1.24 -1.71 4.88
CA CYS A 140 0.59 -0.47 4.45
C CYS A 140 -0.06 0.32 5.59
N ASN A 141 0.50 0.25 6.79
CA ASN A 141 -0.03 0.98 7.94
C ASN A 141 0.37 2.47 7.95
N GLY A 142 1.26 2.87 7.06
CA GLY A 142 1.72 4.25 6.90
C GLY A 142 3.08 4.54 7.51
N ALA A 143 3.70 3.57 8.14
CA ALA A 143 5.04 3.65 8.71
C ALA A 143 5.87 2.44 8.26
N VAL A 144 7.16 2.60 8.13
CA VAL A 144 8.08 1.47 7.99
C VAL A 144 8.62 1.14 9.38
N ASP A 145 8.28 -0.03 9.89
CA ASP A 145 8.67 -0.46 11.23
C ASP A 145 9.16 -1.93 11.28
N SER A 146 9.28 -2.48 12.47
CA SER A 146 9.75 -3.87 12.65
C SER A 146 8.80 -4.92 12.08
N THR A 147 7.53 -4.58 11.88
CA THR A 147 6.53 -5.48 11.29
C THR A 147 6.79 -5.66 9.81
N ASP A 148 7.10 -4.58 9.09
CA ASP A 148 7.47 -4.62 7.68
C ASP A 148 8.74 -5.43 7.44
N ILE A 149 9.75 -5.21 8.30
CA ILE A 149 10.99 -5.97 8.25
C ILE A 149 10.75 -7.45 8.48
N TYR A 150 9.87 -7.81 9.41
CA TYR A 150 9.48 -9.20 9.63
C TYR A 150 8.85 -9.82 8.37
N TYR A 151 7.92 -9.11 7.72
CA TYR A 151 7.29 -9.60 6.50
C TYR A 151 8.29 -9.74 5.34
N LEU A 152 9.21 -8.76 5.17
CA LEU A 152 10.29 -8.84 4.19
C LEU A 152 11.20 -10.05 4.42
N LEU A 153 11.66 -10.25 5.66
CA LEU A 153 12.47 -11.41 6.05
C LEU A 153 11.73 -12.72 5.75
N TYR A 154 10.45 -12.78 6.10
CA TYR A 154 9.64 -13.98 5.90
C TYR A 154 9.44 -14.28 4.40
N TYR A 155 9.16 -13.23 3.60
CA TYR A 155 9.05 -13.35 2.14
C TYR A 155 10.35 -13.88 1.52
N VAL A 156 11.48 -13.25 1.80
CA VAL A 156 12.80 -13.65 1.27
C VAL A 156 13.15 -15.07 1.69
N ALA A 157 12.86 -15.46 2.95
CA ALA A 157 13.12 -16.81 3.43
C ALA A 157 12.28 -17.87 2.72
N LEU A 158 11.00 -17.59 2.44
CA LEU A 158 10.11 -18.48 1.68
C LEU A 158 10.62 -18.71 0.26
N HIS A 159 10.95 -17.62 -0.46
CA HIS A 159 11.46 -17.70 -1.83
C HIS A 159 12.83 -18.39 -1.89
N GLY A 160 13.71 -18.13 -0.92
CA GLY A 160 14.99 -18.83 -0.77
C GLY A 160 14.82 -20.34 -0.52
N ALA A 161 13.71 -20.76 0.07
CA ALA A 161 13.35 -22.17 0.25
C ALA A 161 12.59 -22.77 -0.95
N GLY A 162 12.42 -22.03 -2.05
CA GLY A 162 11.68 -22.45 -3.24
C GLY A 162 10.16 -22.46 -3.07
N LEU A 163 9.65 -21.75 -2.08
CA LEU A 163 8.21 -21.59 -1.81
C LEU A 163 7.76 -20.24 -2.38
N ASP A 164 7.18 -20.27 -3.57
CA ASP A 164 6.70 -19.07 -4.28
C ASP A 164 5.35 -18.62 -3.71
N LYS A 165 5.41 -17.76 -2.69
CA LYS A 165 4.26 -17.20 -1.99
C LYS A 165 4.06 -15.73 -2.37
N SER A 166 2.83 -15.35 -2.70
CA SER A 166 2.47 -13.96 -2.93
C SER A 166 2.42 -13.15 -1.62
N TRP A 167 2.49 -11.82 -1.71
CA TRP A 167 2.33 -10.95 -0.54
C TRP A 167 1.01 -11.17 0.19
N SER A 168 -0.10 -11.40 -0.52
CA SER A 168 -1.40 -11.70 0.11
C SER A 168 -1.36 -12.96 0.98
N GLU A 169 -0.60 -13.98 0.59
CA GLU A 169 -0.42 -15.21 1.38
C GLU A 169 0.54 -15.01 2.57
N VAL A 170 1.50 -14.10 2.43
CA VAL A 170 2.44 -13.74 3.50
C VAL A 170 1.75 -12.91 4.59
N LEU A 171 0.94 -11.94 4.19
CA LEU A 171 0.21 -11.05 5.10
C LEU A 171 -1.03 -11.68 5.75
N ALA A 172 -1.51 -12.82 5.24
CA ALA A 172 -2.69 -13.51 5.77
C ALA A 172 -2.46 -14.25 7.11
N LYS A 173 -1.26 -14.18 7.69
CA LYS A 173 -0.91 -14.76 8.99
C LYS A 173 -0.95 -13.72 10.10
#